data_af20ec560bdb9310b979d98edb1c6aaa
#
_entry.id   af20ec560bdb9310b979d98edb1c6aaa
#
_cell.length_a   1.000
_cell.length_b   1.000
_cell.length_c   1.000
_cell.angle_alpha   90.00
_cell.angle_beta   90.00
_cell.angle_gamma   90.00
#
_symmetry.space_group_name_H-M   'P 1'
#
loop_
_entity.id
_entity.type
_entity.pdbx_description
1 polymer ?
#
loop_
_entity_poly.entity_id
_entity_poly.type
_entity_poly.pdbx_seq_one_letter_code
_entity_poly.pdbx_strand_id
1 'polypeptide(L)'
;MKLTLNGIKEHEAWENAGIQLPGYDVEKISAKAKEAPVWVHFGIGNIFRVFIGGIADGLLEEGILDRGITCVETFDYDVVDKIYEPYDNLGLNVILHGDGTREYKVLGALAEAVKAQSSDLEQWNRLKEIFTSKSLQMASFTITEKGYALHKADGTWFPFVQADIQNGPDKATGAMAVLVAMLYERYKAGKYPIALVSMDNCSQNGAKLRESVLTMTEEWKKAGFVDDGFISYVSDEKVVAFPWTMIDKITPRPSEQIAADLEKLGVESMQPVITSKKTYIAPFVNAEKPQYLVIEDSFPNGCPALEKGFGVYMADRNTVNLSERMKVTVCLNPVHSATGPLGVVLGYDLFAHMLNTNEDMMKMARMVAYSEGLPVVADPGILSPQAFVDELFNDRFPNEYLGDTNLRLAVDVSQMVGIRFGETVKAYVKRFGNASKLTAIPLGIAGWLRYMLAVDDAGNKYELAPDPMNEELQEQLKDIVTGKPETFKDQLKPILSNERLFFTDLYKAGVGEKIENMFREMIAGPGAVRATIHKYVTA
;
A
#
# COMPACT_ATOMS: atom_id res chain seq x y z
N MET A 1 4.55 14.39 29.49
CA MET A 1 4.40 15.27 28.29
C MET A 1 3.10 14.91 27.59
N LYS A 2 2.29 15.91 27.24
CA LYS A 2 1.04 15.69 26.48
C LYS A 2 1.25 16.05 25.01
N LEU A 3 0.80 15.21 24.10
CA LEU A 3 0.83 15.47 22.67
C LEU A 3 -0.32 16.43 22.29
N THR A 4 -0.18 17.71 22.67
CA THR A 4 -1.13 18.80 22.41
C THR A 4 -0.39 20.08 22.10
N LEU A 5 -1.04 21.08 21.50
CA LEU A 5 -0.43 22.38 21.18
C LEU A 5 0.17 23.07 22.42
N ASN A 6 -0.45 22.89 23.58
CA ASN A 6 0.13 23.40 24.83
C ASN A 6 1.28 22.52 25.35
N GLY A 7 1.16 21.19 25.22
CA GLY A 7 2.17 20.26 25.72
C GLY A 7 3.48 20.33 24.94
N ILE A 8 3.45 20.60 23.63
CA ILE A 8 4.67 20.74 22.82
C ILE A 8 5.44 22.05 23.11
N LYS A 9 4.88 22.99 23.86
CA LYS A 9 5.58 24.20 24.33
C LYS A 9 6.58 23.91 25.45
N GLU A 10 6.52 22.72 26.06
CA GLU A 10 7.48 22.23 27.07
C GLU A 10 8.75 21.66 26.38
N HIS A 11 9.41 22.44 25.53
CA HIS A 11 10.49 22.00 24.64
C HIS A 11 11.56 21.13 25.30
N GLU A 12 12.05 21.57 26.48
CA GLU A 12 13.11 20.86 27.20
C GLU A 12 12.75 19.41 27.55
N ALA A 13 11.49 19.12 27.87
CA ALA A 13 11.04 17.78 28.20
C ALA A 13 11.06 16.85 26.98
N TRP A 14 10.63 17.36 25.82
CA TRP A 14 10.64 16.62 24.56
C TRP A 14 12.06 16.38 24.01
N GLU A 15 12.92 17.39 24.09
CA GLU A 15 14.33 17.28 23.69
C GLU A 15 15.09 16.27 24.56
N ASN A 16 14.88 16.29 25.87
CA ASN A 16 15.47 15.31 26.80
C ASN A 16 14.98 13.88 26.55
N ALA A 17 13.76 13.72 26.03
CA ALA A 17 13.21 12.43 25.60
C ALA A 17 13.70 11.99 24.20
N GLY A 18 14.48 12.84 23.49
CA GLY A 18 14.93 12.57 22.14
C GLY A 18 13.83 12.62 21.09
N ILE A 19 12.76 13.38 21.35
CA ILE A 19 11.61 13.51 20.43
C ILE A 19 11.69 14.88 19.75
N GLN A 20 11.80 14.88 18.43
CA GLN A 20 11.87 16.10 17.63
C GLN A 20 10.49 16.77 17.58
N LEU A 21 10.45 18.07 17.85
CA LEU A 21 9.27 18.92 17.69
C LEU A 21 9.28 19.63 16.33
N PRO A 22 8.10 20.07 15.80
CA PRO A 22 8.05 20.94 14.63
C PRO A 22 8.85 22.23 14.84
N GLY A 23 9.72 22.57 13.88
CA GLY A 23 10.49 23.83 13.87
C GLY A 23 9.69 25.03 13.38
N TYR A 24 8.43 24.85 13.03
CA TYR A 24 7.53 25.88 12.54
C TYR A 24 6.34 26.10 13.49
N ASP A 25 5.64 27.23 13.31
CA ASP A 25 4.47 27.60 14.11
C ASP A 25 3.23 26.82 13.62
N VAL A 26 2.89 25.75 14.34
CA VAL A 26 1.76 24.84 14.01
C VAL A 26 0.41 25.57 14.04
N GLU A 27 0.19 26.47 15.00
CA GLU A 27 -1.07 27.22 15.11
C GLU A 27 -1.26 28.15 13.89
N LYS A 28 -0.21 28.84 13.46
CA LYS A 28 -0.21 29.70 12.28
C LYS A 28 -0.42 28.92 10.97
N ILE A 29 0.24 27.77 10.83
CA ILE A 29 0.12 26.87 9.67
C ILE A 29 -1.31 26.35 9.55
N SER A 30 -1.91 25.91 10.66
CA SER A 30 -3.29 25.43 10.73
C SER A 30 -4.29 26.56 10.41
N ALA A 31 -4.11 27.74 10.97
CA ALA A 31 -4.96 28.89 10.68
C ALA A 31 -4.97 29.26 9.18
N LYS A 32 -3.79 29.29 8.55
CA LYS A 32 -3.67 29.53 7.09
C LYS A 32 -4.34 28.46 6.25
N ALA A 33 -4.23 27.18 6.63
CA ALA A 33 -4.89 26.09 5.91
C ALA A 33 -6.42 26.18 6.04
N LYS A 34 -6.93 26.56 7.21
CA LYS A 34 -8.38 26.76 7.43
C LYS A 34 -8.94 27.93 6.62
N GLU A 35 -8.19 29.02 6.52
CA GLU A 35 -8.58 30.21 5.75
C GLU A 35 -8.55 29.95 4.24
N ALA A 36 -7.49 29.32 3.75
CA ALA A 36 -7.26 29.11 2.32
C ALA A 36 -6.62 27.73 2.07
N PRO A 37 -7.39 26.65 2.12
CA PRO A 37 -6.89 25.29 1.94
C PRO A 37 -6.29 25.10 0.53
N VAL A 38 -5.11 24.44 0.45
CA VAL A 38 -4.49 24.06 -0.82
C VAL A 38 -4.49 22.56 -1.04
N TRP A 39 -4.51 21.79 0.05
CA TRP A 39 -4.45 20.35 0.05
C TRP A 39 -5.43 19.75 1.04
N VAL A 40 -6.36 18.94 0.54
CA VAL A 40 -7.27 18.12 1.36
C VAL A 40 -6.92 16.65 1.16
N HIS A 41 -6.99 15.84 2.23
CA HIS A 41 -6.69 14.41 2.15
C HIS A 41 -7.82 13.57 2.75
N PHE A 42 -8.25 12.54 2.02
CA PHE A 42 -9.30 11.60 2.42
C PHE A 42 -8.70 10.26 2.87
N GLY A 43 -9.16 9.76 4.03
CA GLY A 43 -8.63 8.54 4.61
C GLY A 43 -7.42 8.81 5.51
N ILE A 44 -7.68 9.18 6.75
CA ILE A 44 -6.70 9.77 7.67
C ILE A 44 -6.08 8.75 8.64
N GLY A 45 -5.84 7.54 8.14
CA GLY A 45 -5.22 6.44 8.88
C GLY A 45 -3.69 6.54 9.01
N ASN A 46 -3.07 5.40 9.34
CA ASN A 46 -1.64 5.35 9.66
C ASN A 46 -0.75 5.76 8.46
N ILE A 47 -1.02 5.22 7.27
CA ILE A 47 -0.20 5.53 6.08
C ILE A 47 -0.23 7.01 5.74
N PHE A 48 -1.39 7.66 5.85
CA PHE A 48 -1.51 9.09 5.64
C PHE A 48 -0.62 9.86 6.63
N ARG A 49 -0.76 9.61 7.94
CA ARG A 49 -0.06 10.39 8.96
C ARG A 49 1.46 10.34 8.83
N VAL A 50 2.03 9.13 8.68
CA VAL A 50 3.49 8.98 8.68
C VAL A 50 4.12 9.27 7.32
N PHE A 51 3.42 9.00 6.21
CA PHE A 51 3.97 9.16 4.87
C PHE A 51 3.57 10.49 4.25
N ILE A 52 2.29 10.67 3.94
CA ILE A 52 1.81 11.88 3.24
C ILE A 52 1.91 13.11 4.17
N GLY A 53 1.47 12.96 5.42
CA GLY A 53 1.65 13.99 6.46
C GLY A 53 3.12 14.25 6.74
N GLY A 54 3.96 13.20 6.76
CA GLY A 54 5.41 13.34 6.93
C GLY A 54 6.10 14.11 5.78
N ILE A 55 5.65 13.92 4.53
CA ILE A 55 6.13 14.73 3.38
C ILE A 55 5.76 16.20 3.57
N ALA A 56 4.50 16.48 3.91
CA ALA A 56 4.07 17.85 4.14
C ALA A 56 4.81 18.50 5.32
N ASP A 57 5.02 17.74 6.39
CA ASP A 57 5.77 18.19 7.56
C ASP A 57 7.23 18.56 7.22
N GLY A 58 7.90 17.75 6.42
CA GLY A 58 9.25 18.07 5.91
C GLY A 58 9.27 19.34 5.07
N LEU A 59 8.29 19.54 4.19
CA LEU A 59 8.18 20.75 3.38
C LEU A 59 7.85 22.00 4.20
N LEU A 60 7.15 21.86 5.32
CA LEU A 60 6.90 22.94 6.28
C LEU A 60 8.18 23.30 7.06
N GLU A 61 8.96 22.30 7.48
CA GLU A 61 10.27 22.51 8.14
C GLU A 61 11.23 23.31 7.25
N GLU A 62 11.23 23.05 5.96
CA GLU A 62 12.07 23.76 4.99
C GLU A 62 11.48 25.11 4.56
N GLY A 63 10.29 25.47 5.05
CA GLY A 63 9.60 26.72 4.66
C GLY A 63 9.10 26.73 3.22
N ILE A 64 9.02 25.57 2.56
CA ILE A 64 8.51 25.40 1.19
C ILE A 64 7.00 25.49 1.19
N LEU A 65 6.34 24.83 2.14
CA LEU A 65 4.91 25.01 2.43
C LEU A 65 4.71 26.03 3.55
N ASP A 66 3.58 26.72 3.50
CA ASP A 66 3.20 27.73 4.50
C ASP A 66 1.88 27.39 5.21
N ARG A 67 1.30 26.24 4.91
CA ARG A 67 0.04 25.74 5.47
C ARG A 67 -0.01 24.21 5.46
N GLY A 68 -0.75 23.66 6.42
CA GLY A 68 -0.90 22.21 6.56
C GLY A 68 -1.95 21.58 5.65
N ILE A 69 -2.22 20.29 5.87
CA ILE A 69 -3.21 19.50 5.15
C ILE A 69 -4.52 19.52 5.93
N THR A 70 -5.64 19.73 5.25
CA THR A 70 -6.97 19.45 5.78
C THR A 70 -7.25 17.96 5.68
N CYS A 71 -7.58 17.32 6.80
CA CYS A 71 -7.84 15.89 6.89
C CYS A 71 -9.33 15.59 6.82
N VAL A 72 -9.74 14.58 6.07
CA VAL A 72 -11.15 14.19 5.90
C VAL A 72 -11.31 12.69 6.16
N GLU A 73 -12.21 12.34 7.09
CA GLU A 73 -12.59 10.95 7.33
C GLU A 73 -13.97 10.67 6.72
N THR A 74 -14.07 9.55 5.96
CA THR A 74 -15.29 9.19 5.23
C THR A 74 -15.97 7.92 5.75
N PHE A 75 -15.30 7.15 6.62
CA PHE A 75 -15.78 5.84 7.03
C PHE A 75 -15.86 5.67 8.55
N ASP A 76 -14.77 5.99 9.25
CA ASP A 76 -14.61 5.73 10.68
C ASP A 76 -14.40 7.04 11.46
N TYR A 77 -15.50 7.73 11.72
CA TYR A 77 -15.48 9.04 12.36
C TYR A 77 -14.87 9.03 13.78
N ASP A 78 -14.86 7.86 14.46
CA ASP A 78 -14.17 7.71 15.74
C ASP A 78 -12.67 8.04 15.63
N VAL A 79 -12.07 7.93 14.46
CA VAL A 79 -10.67 8.33 14.23
C VAL A 79 -10.48 9.82 14.50
N VAL A 80 -11.42 10.67 14.05
CA VAL A 80 -11.40 12.11 14.34
C VAL A 80 -11.55 12.32 15.84
N ASP A 81 -12.58 11.73 16.46
CA ASP A 81 -12.93 11.96 17.86
C ASP A 81 -11.90 11.44 18.86
N LYS A 82 -11.18 10.38 18.51
CA LYS A 82 -10.25 9.69 19.44
C LYS A 82 -8.77 9.93 19.16
N ILE A 83 -8.42 10.29 17.90
CA ILE A 83 -7.02 10.37 17.47
C ILE A 83 -6.62 11.77 17.00
N TYR A 84 -7.55 12.58 16.50
CA TYR A 84 -7.22 13.93 16.02
C TYR A 84 -7.60 15.01 17.04
N GLU A 85 -8.86 15.08 17.40
CA GLU A 85 -9.36 16.12 18.32
C GLU A 85 -8.67 16.14 19.69
N PRO A 86 -8.48 14.99 20.39
CA PRO A 86 -7.85 14.99 21.73
C PRO A 86 -6.37 15.39 21.72
N TYR A 87 -5.74 15.37 20.55
CA TYR A 87 -4.31 15.67 20.35
C TYR A 87 -4.08 16.95 19.53
N ASP A 88 -5.09 17.83 19.43
CA ASP A 88 -5.02 19.09 18.66
C ASP A 88 -4.54 18.87 17.20
N ASN A 89 -4.93 17.75 16.58
CA ASN A 89 -4.48 17.26 15.26
C ASN A 89 -2.96 16.99 15.16
N LEU A 90 -2.23 16.93 16.26
CA LEU A 90 -0.85 16.47 16.27
C LEU A 90 -0.77 14.94 16.15
N GLY A 91 0.29 14.46 15.52
CA GLY A 91 0.64 13.04 15.50
C GLY A 91 2.05 12.82 16.02
N LEU A 92 2.41 11.58 16.33
CA LEU A 92 3.77 11.20 16.67
C LEU A 92 4.25 10.09 15.74
N ASN A 93 5.26 10.36 14.92
CA ASN A 93 5.85 9.39 14.02
C ASN A 93 7.04 8.71 14.70
N VAL A 94 7.09 7.37 14.62
CA VAL A 94 8.16 6.51 15.14
C VAL A 94 8.75 5.73 13.98
N ILE A 95 9.96 6.08 13.57
CA ILE A 95 10.67 5.38 12.50
C ILE A 95 11.49 4.25 13.12
N LEU A 96 11.28 3.05 12.59
CA LEU A 96 11.90 1.80 13.07
C LEU A 96 13.08 1.43 12.18
N HIS A 97 14.28 1.36 12.74
CA HIS A 97 15.48 0.91 12.06
C HIS A 97 15.75 -0.57 12.33
N GLY A 98 16.40 -1.25 11.38
CA GLY A 98 16.74 -2.67 11.49
C GLY A 98 17.72 -3.00 12.62
N ASP A 99 18.50 -2.04 13.09
CA ASP A 99 19.40 -2.17 14.25
C ASP A 99 18.69 -1.97 15.61
N GLY A 100 17.36 -1.73 15.59
CA GLY A 100 16.54 -1.49 16.77
C GLY A 100 16.51 -0.05 17.26
N THR A 101 17.25 0.86 16.63
CA THR A 101 17.15 2.28 16.92
C THR A 101 15.82 2.86 16.40
N ARG A 102 15.39 3.96 17.00
CA ARG A 102 14.13 4.63 16.65
C ARG A 102 14.32 6.13 16.56
N GLU A 103 13.68 6.73 15.57
CA GLU A 103 13.54 8.18 15.47
C GLU A 103 12.11 8.57 15.86
N TYR A 104 11.98 9.62 16.67
CA TYR A 104 10.69 10.12 17.13
C TYR A 104 10.51 11.55 16.68
N LYS A 105 9.37 11.82 16.03
CA LYS A 105 9.05 13.17 15.56
C LYS A 105 7.57 13.49 15.73
N VAL A 106 7.27 14.63 16.36
CA VAL A 106 5.92 15.17 16.41
C VAL A 106 5.55 15.73 15.03
N LEU A 107 4.40 15.30 14.51
CA LEU A 107 3.84 15.74 13.24
C LEU A 107 2.88 16.90 13.48
N GLY A 108 3.20 18.09 12.96
CA GLY A 108 2.38 19.29 13.08
C GLY A 108 1.67 19.72 11.79
N ALA A 109 1.83 18.95 10.69
CA ALA A 109 1.33 19.31 9.36
C ALA A 109 -0.20 19.14 9.19
N LEU A 110 -0.90 18.53 10.15
CA LEU A 110 -2.33 18.22 10.05
C LEU A 110 -3.16 19.39 10.62
N ALA A 111 -3.73 20.20 9.74
CA ALA A 111 -4.31 21.50 10.12
C ALA A 111 -5.67 21.40 10.82
N GLU A 112 -6.52 20.52 10.35
CA GLU A 112 -7.85 20.22 10.89
C GLU A 112 -8.29 18.83 10.46
N ALA A 113 -9.23 18.22 11.18
CA ALA A 113 -9.87 16.96 10.81
C ALA A 113 -11.38 17.14 10.69
N VAL A 114 -11.94 16.77 9.54
CA VAL A 114 -13.35 16.95 9.18
C VAL A 114 -13.99 15.58 8.94
N LYS A 115 -15.18 15.37 9.51
CA LYS A 115 -16.01 14.20 9.24
C LYS A 115 -16.84 14.43 7.98
N ALA A 116 -16.69 13.61 6.96
CA ALA A 116 -17.48 13.70 5.73
C ALA A 116 -18.89 13.11 5.92
N GLN A 117 -19.63 13.65 6.87
CA GLN A 117 -20.92 13.16 7.30
C GLN A 117 -22.03 14.12 6.91
N SER A 118 -22.79 13.78 5.87
CA SER A 118 -23.85 14.66 5.33
C SER A 118 -24.99 14.97 6.31
N SER A 119 -25.18 14.15 7.35
CA SER A 119 -26.14 14.38 8.43
C SER A 119 -25.64 15.35 9.51
N ASP A 120 -24.34 15.64 9.56
CA ASP A 120 -23.74 16.67 10.41
C ASP A 120 -23.54 17.95 9.58
N LEU A 121 -24.43 18.89 9.74
CA LEU A 121 -24.46 20.11 8.90
C LEU A 121 -23.24 21.00 9.11
N GLU A 122 -22.63 21.02 10.28
CA GLU A 122 -21.43 21.81 10.55
C GLU A 122 -20.24 21.24 9.76
N GLN A 123 -19.98 19.95 9.90
CA GLN A 123 -18.92 19.24 9.20
C GLN A 123 -19.14 19.25 7.68
N TRP A 124 -20.37 19.03 7.23
CA TRP A 124 -20.71 19.04 5.82
C TRP A 124 -20.53 20.41 5.17
N ASN A 125 -20.94 21.49 5.83
CA ASN A 125 -20.73 22.83 5.35
C ASN A 125 -19.24 23.19 5.33
N ARG A 126 -18.47 22.77 6.34
CA ARG A 126 -17.03 22.97 6.33
C ARG A 126 -16.38 22.29 5.12
N LEU A 127 -16.77 21.07 4.80
CA LEU A 127 -16.26 20.36 3.63
C LEU A 127 -16.64 21.07 2.31
N LYS A 128 -17.86 21.61 2.20
CA LYS A 128 -18.28 22.45 1.07
C LYS A 128 -17.43 23.72 0.95
N GLU A 129 -17.16 24.43 2.04
CA GLU A 129 -16.27 25.60 2.04
C GLU A 129 -14.88 25.28 1.51
N ILE A 130 -14.29 24.16 1.94
CA ILE A 130 -12.98 23.69 1.47
C ILE A 130 -13.00 23.48 -0.05
N PHE A 131 -13.98 22.75 -0.57
CA PHE A 131 -14.04 22.45 -2.00
C PHE A 131 -14.44 23.64 -2.88
N THR A 132 -15.15 24.62 -2.35
CA THR A 132 -15.49 25.86 -3.08
C THR A 132 -14.38 26.89 -3.05
N SER A 133 -13.33 26.69 -2.25
CA SER A 133 -12.16 27.56 -2.24
C SER A 133 -11.37 27.49 -3.55
N LYS A 134 -11.02 28.67 -4.08
CA LYS A 134 -10.16 28.79 -5.27
C LYS A 134 -8.73 28.32 -5.01
N SER A 135 -8.27 28.42 -3.77
CA SER A 135 -6.93 28.02 -3.38
C SER A 135 -6.70 26.52 -3.40
N LEU A 136 -7.76 25.69 -3.32
CA LEU A 136 -7.64 24.24 -3.29
C LEU A 136 -7.06 23.70 -4.60
N GLN A 137 -5.86 23.16 -4.53
CA GLN A 137 -5.09 22.62 -5.65
C GLN A 137 -5.35 21.14 -5.87
N MET A 138 -5.42 20.36 -4.77
CA MET A 138 -5.58 18.93 -4.86
C MET A 138 -6.38 18.32 -3.70
N ALA A 139 -7.07 17.22 -4.01
CA ALA A 139 -7.60 16.26 -3.05
C ALA A 139 -6.88 14.93 -3.24
N SER A 140 -6.25 14.41 -2.18
CA SER A 140 -5.55 13.14 -2.21
C SER A 140 -6.24 12.08 -1.35
N PHE A 141 -5.95 10.79 -1.59
CA PHE A 141 -6.71 9.68 -1.03
C PHE A 141 -5.80 8.54 -0.57
N THR A 142 -6.03 8.03 0.64
CA THR A 142 -5.56 6.73 1.13
C THR A 142 -6.74 5.99 1.78
N ILE A 143 -7.68 5.54 0.95
CA ILE A 143 -8.95 4.91 1.35
C ILE A 143 -9.00 3.42 1.05
N THR A 144 -7.88 2.85 0.65
CA THR A 144 -7.70 1.48 0.13
C THR A 144 -8.44 1.23 -1.19
N GLU A 145 -8.06 0.18 -1.91
CA GLU A 145 -8.73 -0.17 -3.18
C GLU A 145 -10.24 -0.36 -3.04
N LYS A 146 -10.70 -0.83 -1.87
CA LYS A 146 -12.13 -1.01 -1.58
C LYS A 146 -12.91 0.31 -1.52
N GLY A 147 -12.25 1.41 -1.16
CA GLY A 147 -12.88 2.73 -1.09
C GLY A 147 -13.31 3.30 -2.45
N TYR A 148 -12.68 2.84 -3.53
CA TYR A 148 -13.05 3.22 -4.90
C TYR A 148 -14.17 2.34 -5.48
N ALA A 149 -14.39 1.13 -4.95
CA ALA A 149 -15.29 0.16 -5.53
C ALA A 149 -16.76 0.58 -5.38
N LEU A 150 -17.48 0.66 -6.50
CA LEU A 150 -18.92 0.93 -6.53
C LEU A 150 -19.75 -0.35 -6.67
N HIS A 151 -19.15 -1.42 -7.21
CA HIS A 151 -19.80 -2.71 -7.47
C HIS A 151 -19.15 -3.83 -6.68
N LYS A 152 -19.96 -4.85 -6.37
CA LYS A 152 -19.49 -6.14 -5.90
C LYS A 152 -18.85 -6.93 -7.06
N ALA A 153 -18.21 -8.06 -6.73
CA ALA A 153 -17.61 -8.95 -7.72
C ALA A 153 -18.60 -9.51 -8.76
N ASP A 154 -19.89 -9.62 -8.42
CA ASP A 154 -20.97 -10.05 -9.31
C ASP A 154 -21.51 -8.93 -10.22
N GLY A 155 -20.93 -7.73 -10.15
CA GLY A 155 -21.33 -6.55 -10.93
C GLY A 155 -22.53 -5.80 -10.35
N THR A 156 -23.13 -6.23 -9.25
CA THR A 156 -24.20 -5.50 -8.58
C THR A 156 -23.65 -4.35 -7.74
N TRP A 157 -24.44 -3.27 -7.56
CA TRP A 157 -24.06 -2.15 -6.71
C TRP A 157 -23.90 -2.58 -5.25
N PHE A 158 -22.94 -2.00 -4.56
CA PHE A 158 -22.97 -2.04 -3.11
C PHE A 158 -24.24 -1.34 -2.58
N PRO A 159 -24.90 -1.83 -1.51
CA PRO A 159 -26.14 -1.23 -1.01
C PRO A 159 -26.02 0.25 -0.65
N PHE A 160 -24.88 0.67 -0.08
CA PHE A 160 -24.65 2.07 0.24
C PHE A 160 -24.49 2.95 -1.01
N VAL A 161 -23.87 2.43 -2.08
CA VAL A 161 -23.74 3.13 -3.36
C VAL A 161 -25.10 3.31 -4.01
N GLN A 162 -25.94 2.27 -3.99
CA GLN A 162 -27.31 2.34 -4.50
C GLN A 162 -28.14 3.40 -3.74
N ALA A 163 -27.97 3.48 -2.41
CA ALA A 163 -28.60 4.50 -1.61
C ALA A 163 -28.10 5.92 -1.97
N ASP A 164 -26.79 6.09 -2.18
CA ASP A 164 -26.21 7.38 -2.59
C ASP A 164 -26.71 7.82 -3.98
N ILE A 165 -26.86 6.87 -4.94
CA ILE A 165 -27.43 7.16 -6.25
C ILE A 165 -28.88 7.68 -6.13
N GLN A 166 -29.67 7.07 -5.25
CA GLN A 166 -31.08 7.44 -5.05
C GLN A 166 -31.26 8.74 -4.25
N ASN A 167 -30.40 9.01 -3.28
CA ASN A 167 -30.53 10.13 -2.35
C ASN A 167 -29.89 11.43 -2.87
N GLY A 168 -28.97 11.33 -3.82
CA GLY A 168 -28.29 12.46 -4.44
C GLY A 168 -27.21 13.14 -3.59
N PRO A 169 -26.60 14.23 -4.09
CA PRO A 169 -25.40 14.85 -3.53
C PRO A 169 -25.52 15.30 -2.07
N ASP A 170 -26.67 15.85 -1.68
CA ASP A 170 -26.85 16.42 -0.32
C ASP A 170 -26.91 15.36 0.79
N LYS A 171 -27.04 14.09 0.43
CA LYS A 171 -27.14 12.97 1.37
C LYS A 171 -26.10 11.89 1.09
N ALA A 172 -25.02 12.25 0.41
CA ALA A 172 -23.93 11.34 0.11
C ALA A 172 -23.29 10.78 1.39
N THR A 173 -22.98 9.48 1.38
CA THR A 173 -22.39 8.76 2.52
C THR A 173 -21.13 8.00 2.18
N GLY A 174 -21.06 7.37 1.00
CA GLY A 174 -19.86 6.67 0.54
C GLY A 174 -18.78 7.64 0.06
N ALA A 175 -17.50 7.26 0.22
CA ALA A 175 -16.36 8.12 -0.10
C ALA A 175 -16.42 8.73 -1.51
N MET A 176 -16.78 7.92 -2.52
CA MET A 176 -16.87 8.40 -3.90
C MET A 176 -18.08 9.32 -4.12
N ALA A 177 -19.22 9.03 -3.48
CA ALA A 177 -20.39 9.89 -3.53
C ALA A 177 -20.11 11.24 -2.85
N VAL A 178 -19.47 11.24 -1.67
CA VAL A 178 -19.01 12.47 -0.98
C VAL A 178 -18.10 13.29 -1.88
N LEU A 179 -17.10 12.65 -2.49
CA LEU A 179 -16.18 13.34 -3.41
C LEU A 179 -16.93 13.99 -4.58
N VAL A 180 -17.83 13.25 -5.24
CA VAL A 180 -18.60 13.77 -6.37
C VAL A 180 -19.55 14.89 -5.93
N ALA A 181 -20.15 14.81 -4.73
CA ALA A 181 -20.95 15.89 -4.15
C ALA A 181 -20.10 17.16 -3.96
N MET A 182 -18.89 17.05 -3.45
CA MET A 182 -17.98 18.17 -3.26
C MET A 182 -17.49 18.76 -4.59
N LEU A 183 -17.23 17.91 -5.60
CA LEU A 183 -16.92 18.37 -6.96
C LEU A 183 -18.11 19.12 -7.59
N TYR A 184 -19.33 18.70 -7.30
CA TYR A 184 -20.52 19.40 -7.77
C TYR A 184 -20.66 20.79 -7.13
N GLU A 185 -20.38 20.92 -5.82
CA GLU A 185 -20.29 22.22 -5.17
C GLU A 185 -19.21 23.12 -5.79
N ARG A 186 -18.03 22.55 -6.07
CA ARG A 186 -16.92 23.26 -6.74
C ARG A 186 -17.29 23.70 -8.15
N TYR A 187 -17.98 22.85 -8.91
CA TYR A 187 -18.53 23.19 -10.22
C TYR A 187 -19.49 24.38 -10.16
N LYS A 188 -20.46 24.36 -9.23
CA LYS A 188 -21.41 25.46 -9.02
C LYS A 188 -20.73 26.75 -8.57
N ALA A 189 -19.68 26.67 -7.77
CA ALA A 189 -18.95 27.81 -7.24
C ALA A 189 -18.11 28.56 -8.31
N GLY A 190 -17.79 27.93 -9.43
CA GLY A 190 -17.04 28.58 -10.50
C GLY A 190 -16.21 27.66 -11.38
N LYS A 191 -16.45 26.36 -11.35
CA LYS A 191 -15.75 25.35 -12.16
C LYS A 191 -14.23 25.37 -11.94
N TYR A 192 -13.79 25.61 -10.70
CA TYR A 192 -12.38 25.73 -10.39
C TYR A 192 -11.64 24.40 -10.64
N PRO A 193 -10.46 24.42 -11.29
CA PRO A 193 -9.73 23.20 -11.55
C PRO A 193 -9.18 22.55 -10.27
N ILE A 194 -8.96 21.22 -10.31
CA ILE A 194 -8.44 20.43 -9.18
C ILE A 194 -7.75 19.16 -9.67
N ALA A 195 -6.75 18.68 -8.93
CA ALA A 195 -6.21 17.34 -9.10
C ALA A 195 -6.79 16.39 -8.02
N LEU A 196 -7.23 15.21 -8.43
CA LEU A 196 -7.71 14.13 -7.56
C LEU A 196 -6.69 13.00 -7.57
N VAL A 197 -5.96 12.83 -6.48
CA VAL A 197 -4.73 12.02 -6.44
C VAL A 197 -4.94 10.80 -5.54
N SER A 198 -5.17 9.64 -6.14
CA SER A 198 -5.09 8.39 -5.36
C SER A 198 -3.65 8.13 -4.95
N MET A 199 -3.41 7.96 -3.65
CA MET A 199 -2.14 7.57 -3.05
C MET A 199 -2.25 6.19 -2.40
N ASP A 200 -3.09 5.33 -2.97
CA ASP A 200 -3.27 3.94 -2.56
C ASP A 200 -2.38 2.99 -3.38
N ASN A 201 -1.93 1.92 -2.74
CA ASN A 201 -1.08 0.91 -3.36
C ASN A 201 -1.92 -0.08 -4.20
N CYS A 202 -2.52 0.42 -5.26
CA CYS A 202 -3.21 -0.40 -6.26
C CYS A 202 -2.84 0.03 -7.67
N SER A 203 -2.84 -0.93 -8.59
CA SER A 203 -2.42 -0.68 -9.97
C SER A 203 -3.34 0.32 -10.66
N GLN A 204 -2.71 1.27 -11.38
CA GLN A 204 -3.41 2.31 -12.15
C GLN A 204 -4.44 3.08 -11.30
N ASN A 205 -4.05 3.42 -10.09
CA ASN A 205 -4.92 3.99 -9.07
C ASN A 205 -5.67 5.25 -9.52
N GLY A 206 -5.04 6.15 -10.27
CA GLY A 206 -5.69 7.33 -10.84
C GLY A 206 -6.79 6.98 -11.85
N ALA A 207 -6.62 5.90 -12.64
CA ALA A 207 -7.66 5.43 -13.56
C ALA A 207 -8.87 4.88 -12.79
N LYS A 208 -8.65 4.10 -11.71
CA LYS A 208 -9.72 3.60 -10.84
C LYS A 208 -10.51 4.72 -10.18
N LEU A 209 -9.81 5.72 -9.63
CA LEU A 209 -10.46 6.90 -9.06
C LEU A 209 -11.31 7.64 -10.11
N ARG A 210 -10.76 7.86 -11.30
CA ARG A 210 -11.46 8.51 -12.41
C ARG A 210 -12.73 7.74 -12.81
N GLU A 211 -12.63 6.44 -12.99
CA GLU A 211 -13.77 5.58 -13.33
C GLU A 211 -14.88 5.69 -12.30
N SER A 212 -14.57 5.65 -11.02
CA SER A 212 -15.54 5.73 -9.94
C SER A 212 -16.23 7.10 -9.87
N VAL A 213 -15.46 8.19 -10.05
CA VAL A 213 -16.02 9.57 -10.11
C VAL A 213 -16.94 9.73 -11.30
N LEU A 214 -16.53 9.28 -12.49
CA LEU A 214 -17.36 9.39 -13.69
C LEU A 214 -18.62 8.54 -13.57
N THR A 215 -18.51 7.31 -13.12
CA THR A 215 -19.65 6.41 -12.94
C THR A 215 -20.69 7.00 -11.98
N MET A 216 -20.26 7.49 -10.82
CA MET A 216 -21.18 8.13 -9.85
C MET A 216 -21.83 9.40 -10.45
N THR A 217 -21.07 10.19 -11.19
CA THR A 217 -21.58 11.40 -11.85
C THR A 217 -22.64 11.06 -12.90
N GLU A 218 -22.41 10.03 -13.70
CA GLU A 218 -23.37 9.55 -14.71
C GLU A 218 -24.67 9.02 -14.07
N GLU A 219 -24.57 8.27 -12.97
CA GLU A 219 -25.74 7.78 -12.25
C GLU A 219 -26.57 8.94 -11.67
N TRP A 220 -25.92 9.95 -11.09
CA TRP A 220 -26.62 11.15 -10.61
C TRP A 220 -27.22 11.99 -11.75
N LYS A 221 -26.60 12.00 -12.92
CA LYS A 221 -27.22 12.60 -14.11
C LYS A 221 -28.50 11.86 -14.52
N LYS A 222 -28.45 10.51 -14.58
CA LYS A 222 -29.63 9.69 -14.89
C LYS A 222 -30.75 9.90 -13.88
N ALA A 223 -30.41 10.09 -12.60
CA ALA A 223 -31.34 10.41 -11.53
C ALA A 223 -31.82 11.87 -11.52
N GLY A 224 -31.27 12.74 -12.36
CA GLY A 224 -31.66 14.14 -12.48
C GLY A 224 -31.07 15.08 -11.43
N PHE A 225 -30.04 14.68 -10.67
CA PHE A 225 -29.40 15.52 -9.65
C PHE A 225 -28.35 16.48 -10.23
N VAL A 226 -27.72 16.12 -11.34
CA VAL A 226 -26.65 16.92 -11.96
C VAL A 226 -26.89 17.10 -13.45
N ASP A 227 -26.27 18.12 -14.07
CA ASP A 227 -26.43 18.47 -15.46
C ASP A 227 -25.27 18.01 -16.37
N ASP A 228 -25.41 18.18 -17.70
CA ASP A 228 -24.39 17.82 -18.69
C ASP A 228 -23.12 18.67 -18.54
N GLY A 229 -23.24 19.89 -18.03
CA GLY A 229 -22.10 20.76 -17.78
C GLY A 229 -21.21 20.22 -16.69
N PHE A 230 -21.78 19.57 -15.68
CA PHE A 230 -20.99 18.90 -14.62
C PHE A 230 -20.28 17.66 -15.15
N ILE A 231 -20.94 16.84 -15.99
CA ILE A 231 -20.25 15.70 -16.65
C ILE A 231 -19.06 16.21 -17.47
N SER A 232 -19.26 17.27 -18.26
CA SER A 232 -18.18 17.87 -19.05
C SER A 232 -17.03 18.37 -18.17
N TYR A 233 -17.34 18.97 -17.02
CA TYR A 233 -16.36 19.46 -16.04
C TYR A 233 -15.51 18.32 -15.47
N VAL A 234 -16.11 17.23 -14.98
CA VAL A 234 -15.35 16.10 -14.37
C VAL A 234 -14.65 15.22 -15.40
N SER A 235 -15.07 15.24 -16.66
CA SER A 235 -14.49 14.44 -17.73
C SER A 235 -13.25 15.07 -18.36
N ASP A 236 -13.11 16.39 -18.29
CA ASP A 236 -11.97 17.12 -18.85
C ASP A 236 -10.76 17.06 -17.90
N GLU A 237 -9.78 16.22 -18.20
CA GLU A 237 -8.56 16.08 -17.39
C GLU A 237 -7.70 17.35 -17.32
N LYS A 238 -7.97 18.37 -18.16
CA LYS A 238 -7.36 19.70 -18.04
C LYS A 238 -7.99 20.56 -16.94
N VAL A 239 -9.12 20.12 -16.40
CA VAL A 239 -9.87 20.83 -15.35
C VAL A 239 -9.94 19.97 -14.08
N VAL A 240 -10.34 18.72 -14.20
CA VAL A 240 -10.31 17.74 -13.10
C VAL A 240 -9.34 16.62 -13.48
N ALA A 241 -8.09 16.74 -13.03
CA ALA A 241 -7.05 15.77 -13.32
C ALA A 241 -7.09 14.59 -12.35
N PHE A 242 -6.62 13.43 -12.81
CA PHE A 242 -6.51 12.20 -12.04
C PHE A 242 -5.07 11.67 -12.12
N PRO A 243 -4.09 12.34 -11.51
CA PRO A 243 -2.70 11.91 -11.53
C PRO A 243 -2.55 10.49 -11.00
N TRP A 244 -1.78 9.67 -11.71
CA TRP A 244 -1.40 8.34 -11.24
C TRP A 244 -0.28 8.45 -10.23
N THR A 245 -0.24 7.50 -9.29
CA THR A 245 0.88 7.40 -8.35
C THR A 245 1.38 5.97 -8.20
N MET A 246 2.65 5.85 -7.85
CA MET A 246 3.21 4.65 -7.23
C MET A 246 3.70 5.04 -5.85
N ILE A 247 3.21 4.36 -4.83
CA ILE A 247 3.63 4.56 -3.44
C ILE A 247 4.37 3.33 -2.92
N ASP A 248 5.32 3.57 -2.04
CA ASP A 248 5.99 2.51 -1.29
C ASP A 248 6.41 2.99 0.10
N LYS A 249 5.76 2.47 1.13
CA LYS A 249 5.99 2.73 2.54
C LYS A 249 5.31 1.66 3.37
N ILE A 250 6.01 1.05 4.30
CA ILE A 250 5.42 0.10 5.25
C ILE A 250 5.09 0.80 6.56
N THR A 251 3.83 0.66 6.97
CA THR A 251 3.30 1.15 8.25
C THR A 251 2.63 -0.02 8.98
N PRO A 252 3.35 -0.74 9.83
CA PRO A 252 2.77 -1.79 10.64
C PRO A 252 1.65 -1.26 11.54
N ARG A 253 0.81 -2.17 12.05
CA ARG A 253 -0.16 -1.83 13.11
C ARG A 253 0.57 -1.17 14.29
N PRO A 254 -0.05 -0.21 14.98
CA PRO A 254 0.53 0.37 16.18
C PRO A 254 0.92 -0.71 17.18
N SER A 255 2.17 -0.66 17.65
CA SER A 255 2.73 -1.64 18.57
C SER A 255 2.47 -1.22 20.02
N GLU A 256 1.90 -2.12 20.83
CA GLU A 256 1.74 -1.90 22.27
C GLU A 256 3.09 -1.72 22.98
N GLN A 257 4.14 -2.38 22.47
CA GLN A 257 5.50 -2.19 22.98
C GLN A 257 6.00 -0.77 22.73
N ILE A 258 5.75 -0.20 21.55
CA ILE A 258 6.11 1.19 21.24
C ILE A 258 5.31 2.16 22.10
N ALA A 259 4.01 1.90 22.31
CA ALA A 259 3.20 2.69 23.23
C ALA A 259 3.79 2.73 24.63
N ALA A 260 4.16 1.56 25.16
CA ALA A 260 4.77 1.43 26.49
C ALA A 260 6.15 2.14 26.57
N ASP A 261 6.92 2.11 25.48
CA ASP A 261 8.23 2.78 25.44
C ASP A 261 8.07 4.32 25.37
N LEU A 262 7.08 4.83 24.63
CA LEU A 262 6.72 6.26 24.63
C LEU A 262 6.26 6.74 26.02
N GLU A 263 5.48 5.92 26.71
CA GLU A 263 5.06 6.24 28.09
C GLU A 263 6.25 6.26 29.07
N LYS A 264 7.24 5.37 28.91
CA LYS A 264 8.49 5.43 29.68
C LYS A 264 9.32 6.68 29.39
N LEU A 265 9.27 7.21 28.16
CA LEU A 265 9.83 8.50 27.80
C LEU A 265 9.04 9.69 28.36
N GLY A 266 7.90 9.42 28.97
CA GLY A 266 7.04 10.43 29.62
C GLY A 266 5.94 11.00 28.72
N VAL A 267 5.67 10.41 27.53
CA VAL A 267 4.57 10.83 26.66
C VAL A 267 3.29 10.14 27.11
N GLU A 268 2.29 10.93 27.50
CA GLU A 268 1.04 10.44 28.09
C GLU A 268 0.03 9.97 27.02
N SER A 269 -0.79 8.98 27.38
CA SER A 269 -1.98 8.55 26.61
C SER A 269 -1.65 8.01 25.21
N MET A 270 -0.58 7.23 25.09
CA MET A 270 -0.12 6.65 23.82
C MET A 270 -0.74 5.28 23.50
N GLN A 271 -1.59 4.73 24.35
CA GLN A 271 -2.16 3.39 24.13
C GLN A 271 -3.04 3.35 22.87
N PRO A 272 -2.95 2.25 22.08
CA PRO A 272 -3.86 2.04 20.96
C PRO A 272 -5.31 1.94 21.40
N VAL A 273 -6.22 2.40 20.55
CA VAL A 273 -7.66 2.32 20.75
C VAL A 273 -8.32 1.49 19.64
N ILE A 274 -9.45 0.88 19.97
CA ILE A 274 -10.32 0.22 18.99
C ILE A 274 -11.55 1.09 18.79
N THR A 275 -11.83 1.44 17.54
CA THR A 275 -12.99 2.25 17.18
C THR A 275 -14.28 1.40 17.11
N SER A 276 -15.41 2.06 16.96
CA SER A 276 -16.71 1.40 16.73
C SER A 276 -16.73 0.58 15.42
N LYS A 277 -15.95 0.96 14.44
CA LYS A 277 -15.73 0.23 13.17
C LYS A 277 -14.64 -0.84 13.26
N LYS A 278 -14.11 -1.10 14.46
CA LYS A 278 -13.03 -2.06 14.74
C LYS A 278 -11.67 -1.69 14.12
N THR A 279 -11.44 -0.41 13.82
CA THR A 279 -10.12 0.08 13.45
C THR A 279 -9.24 0.09 14.70
N TYR A 280 -8.05 -0.52 14.60
CA TYR A 280 -7.02 -0.48 15.63
C TYR A 280 -6.04 0.64 15.28
N ILE A 281 -5.98 1.69 16.09
CA ILE A 281 -5.25 2.92 15.81
C ILE A 281 -4.69 3.53 17.10
N ALA A 282 -3.61 4.30 17.01
CA ALA A 282 -2.98 4.97 18.14
C ALA A 282 -2.68 6.44 17.82
N PRO A 283 -2.40 7.30 18.81
CA PRO A 283 -1.95 8.68 18.58
C PRO A 283 -0.59 8.77 17.90
N PHE A 284 0.19 7.70 17.92
CA PHE A 284 1.44 7.55 17.16
C PHE A 284 1.29 6.63 15.96
N VAL A 285 2.26 6.71 15.04
CA VAL A 285 2.39 5.78 13.92
C VAL A 285 3.82 5.25 13.88
N ASN A 286 3.99 3.94 13.81
CA ASN A 286 5.30 3.32 13.56
C ASN A 286 5.43 2.94 12.08
N ALA A 287 6.60 3.20 11.50
CA ALA A 287 6.90 2.94 10.10
C ALA A 287 8.38 2.65 9.85
N GLU A 288 8.68 2.12 8.68
CA GLU A 288 10.06 2.03 8.19
C GLU A 288 10.60 3.41 7.75
N LYS A 289 11.93 3.50 7.53
CA LYS A 289 12.56 4.71 6.99
C LYS A 289 12.34 4.88 5.49
N PRO A 290 12.55 3.87 4.62
CA PRO A 290 12.34 3.99 3.18
C PRO A 290 10.95 4.50 2.82
N GLN A 291 10.89 5.37 1.79
CA GLN A 291 9.63 5.84 1.24
C GLN A 291 9.79 6.32 -0.20
N TYR A 292 8.79 6.03 -1.03
CA TYR A 292 8.72 6.46 -2.42
C TYR A 292 7.30 6.90 -2.77
N LEU A 293 7.18 8.10 -3.32
CA LEU A 293 6.00 8.60 -4.00
C LEU A 293 6.41 9.04 -5.40
N VAL A 294 6.10 8.23 -6.40
CA VAL A 294 6.19 8.65 -7.80
C VAL A 294 4.81 9.12 -8.22
N ILE A 295 4.70 10.36 -8.69
CA ILE A 295 3.43 11.01 -8.97
C ILE A 295 3.44 11.64 -10.36
N GLU A 296 2.34 11.49 -11.11
CA GLU A 296 2.16 12.12 -12.39
C GLU A 296 2.02 13.64 -12.23
N ASP A 297 2.83 14.38 -13.02
CA ASP A 297 2.78 15.84 -13.05
C ASP A 297 1.58 16.33 -13.89
N SER A 298 0.38 16.29 -13.28
CA SER A 298 -0.87 16.71 -13.90
C SER A 298 -1.74 17.45 -12.88
N PHE A 299 -1.42 18.74 -12.66
CA PHE A 299 -2.04 19.58 -11.64
C PHE A 299 -2.60 20.87 -12.25
N PRO A 300 -3.87 20.89 -12.70
CA PRO A 300 -4.45 22.02 -13.44
C PRO A 300 -4.64 23.29 -12.60
N ASN A 301 -4.59 23.20 -11.27
CA ASN A 301 -4.66 24.36 -10.35
C ASN A 301 -3.34 24.56 -9.56
N GLY A 302 -2.22 24.04 -10.08
CA GLY A 302 -0.94 24.01 -9.36
C GLY A 302 -0.84 22.87 -8.36
N CYS A 303 0.35 22.66 -7.85
CA CYS A 303 0.72 21.59 -6.93
C CYS A 303 1.39 22.16 -5.68
N PRO A 304 1.19 21.58 -4.48
CA PRO A 304 1.88 21.98 -3.24
C PRO A 304 3.37 21.61 -3.23
N ALA A 305 4.16 21.94 -4.25
CA ALA A 305 5.60 21.73 -4.37
C ALA A 305 6.11 20.34 -3.87
N LEU A 306 5.33 19.30 -4.15
CA LEU A 306 5.57 17.92 -3.68
C LEU A 306 6.90 17.37 -4.15
N GLU A 307 7.39 17.81 -5.31
CA GLU A 307 8.65 17.39 -5.94
C GLU A 307 9.89 17.68 -5.09
N LYS A 308 9.75 18.53 -4.08
CA LYS A 308 10.81 18.86 -3.12
C LYS A 308 10.76 18.00 -1.86
N GLY A 309 9.69 17.20 -1.68
CA GLY A 309 9.55 16.31 -0.54
C GLY A 309 10.50 15.11 -0.61
N PHE A 310 10.98 14.67 0.53
CA PHE A 310 11.83 13.48 0.62
C PHE A 310 11.09 12.24 0.05
N GLY A 311 11.74 11.54 -0.88
CA GLY A 311 11.20 10.34 -1.52
C GLY A 311 10.09 10.62 -2.55
N VAL A 312 9.90 11.87 -2.98
CA VAL A 312 8.90 12.26 -3.99
C VAL A 312 9.55 12.50 -5.35
N TYR A 313 8.96 11.90 -6.38
CA TYR A 313 9.41 12.01 -7.77
C TYR A 313 8.22 12.36 -8.66
N MET A 314 8.28 13.49 -9.35
CA MET A 314 7.26 13.88 -10.32
C MET A 314 7.69 13.46 -11.73
N ALA A 315 6.77 12.89 -12.49
CA ALA A 315 7.04 12.32 -13.80
C ALA A 315 5.79 12.32 -14.70
N ASP A 316 5.94 11.86 -15.94
CA ASP A 316 4.79 11.55 -16.79
C ASP A 316 4.12 10.22 -16.37
N ARG A 317 2.86 10.01 -16.81
CA ARG A 317 2.03 8.83 -16.49
C ARG A 317 2.73 7.51 -16.87
N ASN A 318 3.45 7.47 -17.97
CA ASN A 318 4.15 6.25 -18.40
C ASN A 318 5.30 5.91 -17.44
N THR A 319 6.04 6.90 -16.97
CA THR A 319 7.13 6.73 -15.99
C THR A 319 6.60 6.27 -14.65
N VAL A 320 5.45 6.81 -14.20
CA VAL A 320 4.76 6.31 -12.99
C VAL A 320 4.40 4.83 -13.13
N ASN A 321 3.80 4.45 -14.26
CA ASN A 321 3.45 3.06 -14.54
C ASN A 321 4.69 2.14 -14.62
N LEU A 322 5.80 2.59 -15.21
CA LEU A 322 7.04 1.84 -15.21
C LEU A 322 7.62 1.66 -13.81
N SER A 323 7.53 2.67 -12.94
CA SER A 323 7.97 2.59 -11.55
C SER A 323 7.14 1.57 -10.75
N GLU A 324 5.82 1.55 -10.95
CA GLU A 324 4.94 0.52 -10.38
C GLU A 324 5.34 -0.88 -10.87
N ARG A 325 5.51 -1.05 -12.19
CA ARG A 325 5.91 -2.33 -12.77
C ARG A 325 7.26 -2.80 -12.24
N MET A 326 8.25 -1.91 -12.14
CA MET A 326 9.56 -2.21 -11.55
C MET A 326 9.39 -2.84 -10.14
N LYS A 327 8.63 -2.20 -9.27
CA LYS A 327 8.36 -2.67 -7.91
C LYS A 327 7.61 -4.00 -7.88
N VAL A 328 6.50 -4.09 -8.61
CA VAL A 328 5.54 -5.19 -8.51
C VAL A 328 6.00 -6.43 -9.27
N THR A 329 6.65 -6.27 -10.44
CA THR A 329 7.02 -7.41 -11.30
C THR A 329 8.42 -7.94 -11.04
N VAL A 330 9.30 -7.14 -10.40
CA VAL A 330 10.72 -7.49 -10.29
C VAL A 330 11.30 -7.28 -8.89
N CYS A 331 11.29 -6.04 -8.39
CA CYS A 331 12.21 -5.69 -7.30
C CYS A 331 11.74 -6.16 -5.91
N LEU A 332 10.47 -5.96 -5.57
CA LEU A 332 9.94 -6.19 -4.23
C LEU A 332 9.03 -7.42 -4.16
N ASN A 333 7.92 -7.37 -4.88
CA ASN A 333 6.83 -8.34 -4.69
C ASN A 333 7.18 -9.78 -5.11
N PRO A 334 7.99 -10.04 -6.17
CA PRO A 334 8.43 -11.38 -6.50
C PRO A 334 9.26 -12.04 -5.40
N VAL A 335 10.09 -11.26 -4.69
CA VAL A 335 10.88 -11.77 -3.55
C VAL A 335 9.95 -12.30 -2.46
N HIS A 336 8.95 -11.50 -2.07
CA HIS A 336 7.96 -11.92 -1.07
C HIS A 336 7.20 -13.19 -1.50
N SER A 337 6.72 -13.24 -2.76
CA SER A 337 5.96 -14.40 -3.25
C SER A 337 6.80 -15.66 -3.42
N ALA A 338 8.09 -15.52 -3.75
CA ALA A 338 9.00 -16.66 -3.86
C ALA A 338 9.41 -17.24 -2.51
N THR A 339 9.54 -16.39 -1.49
CA THR A 339 10.13 -16.81 -0.21
C THR A 339 9.13 -16.91 0.94
N GLY A 340 8.04 -16.12 0.93
CA GLY A 340 7.04 -16.12 2.00
C GLY A 340 6.35 -17.47 2.22
N PRO A 341 5.76 -18.11 1.18
CA PRO A 341 5.17 -19.45 1.30
C PRO A 341 6.20 -20.50 1.79
N LEU A 342 7.45 -20.43 1.30
CA LEU A 342 8.52 -21.30 1.78
C LEU A 342 8.87 -21.03 3.24
N GLY A 343 8.82 -19.79 3.70
CA GLY A 343 9.02 -19.43 5.09
C GLY A 343 8.02 -20.11 6.01
N VAL A 344 6.73 -20.17 5.61
CA VAL A 344 5.70 -20.92 6.35
C VAL A 344 6.03 -22.42 6.39
N VAL A 345 6.39 -23.02 5.24
CA VAL A 345 6.76 -24.43 5.16
C VAL A 345 7.99 -24.76 6.03
N LEU A 346 8.95 -23.85 6.13
CA LEU A 346 10.17 -24.00 6.94
C LEU A 346 9.95 -23.68 8.44
N GLY A 347 8.75 -23.25 8.84
CA GLY A 347 8.37 -22.96 10.22
C GLY A 347 8.83 -21.60 10.74
N TYR A 348 9.08 -20.64 9.86
CA TYR A 348 9.39 -19.25 10.23
C TYR A 348 8.12 -18.40 10.27
N ASP A 349 7.90 -17.70 11.37
CA ASP A 349 6.80 -16.73 11.49
C ASP A 349 7.15 -15.41 10.78
N LEU A 350 8.22 -14.75 11.22
CA LEU A 350 8.64 -13.45 10.66
C LEU A 350 9.52 -13.62 9.42
N PHE A 351 9.18 -12.85 8.39
CA PHE A 351 9.94 -12.80 7.13
C PHE A 351 11.40 -12.32 7.34
N ALA A 352 11.56 -11.20 8.06
CA ALA A 352 12.89 -10.66 8.35
C ALA A 352 13.75 -11.64 9.16
N HIS A 353 13.17 -12.26 10.19
CA HIS A 353 13.88 -13.27 10.99
C HIS A 353 14.33 -14.46 10.15
N MET A 354 13.49 -14.93 9.23
CA MET A 354 13.86 -15.97 8.27
C MET A 354 15.08 -15.57 7.45
N LEU A 355 15.09 -14.38 6.88
CA LEU A 355 16.22 -13.92 6.06
C LEU A 355 17.49 -13.69 6.88
N ASN A 356 17.37 -13.18 8.11
CA ASN A 356 18.50 -12.92 8.98
C ASN A 356 19.17 -14.21 9.50
N THR A 357 18.42 -15.31 9.65
CA THR A 357 18.91 -16.54 10.28
C THR A 357 19.06 -17.71 9.32
N ASN A 358 18.56 -17.62 8.08
CA ASN A 358 18.64 -18.66 7.08
C ASN A 358 19.37 -18.16 5.83
N GLU A 359 20.64 -18.49 5.72
CA GLU A 359 21.51 -18.05 4.62
C GLU A 359 21.00 -18.48 3.24
N ASP A 360 20.43 -19.68 3.12
CA ASP A 360 19.90 -20.17 1.83
C ASP A 360 18.66 -19.40 1.39
N MET A 361 17.78 -19.04 2.33
CA MET A 361 16.62 -18.18 2.03
C MET A 361 17.06 -16.76 1.64
N MET A 362 18.07 -16.20 2.30
CA MET A 362 18.66 -14.92 1.90
C MET A 362 19.29 -15.00 0.50
N LYS A 363 20.02 -16.07 0.18
CA LYS A 363 20.59 -16.30 -1.17
C LYS A 363 19.48 -16.41 -2.20
N MET A 364 18.42 -17.17 -1.92
CA MET A 364 17.26 -17.30 -2.81
C MET A 364 16.60 -15.94 -3.08
N ALA A 365 16.35 -15.16 -2.03
CA ALA A 365 15.78 -13.82 -2.14
C ALA A 365 16.64 -12.92 -3.05
N ARG A 366 17.97 -12.94 -2.85
CA ARG A 366 18.92 -12.20 -3.69
C ARG A 366 18.92 -12.68 -5.14
N MET A 367 18.85 -13.98 -5.37
CA MET A 367 18.79 -14.54 -6.73
C MET A 367 17.53 -14.05 -7.46
N VAL A 368 16.35 -14.06 -6.81
CA VAL A 368 15.10 -13.56 -7.40
C VAL A 368 15.26 -12.12 -7.85
N ALA A 369 15.78 -11.24 -6.99
CA ALA A 369 15.88 -9.81 -7.29
C ALA A 369 17.05 -9.49 -8.25
N TYR A 370 18.28 -9.83 -7.85
CA TYR A 370 19.48 -9.40 -8.57
C TYR A 370 19.79 -10.22 -9.80
N SER A 371 19.73 -11.57 -9.69
CA SER A 371 20.20 -12.46 -10.77
C SER A 371 19.12 -12.67 -11.83
N GLU A 372 17.86 -12.72 -11.44
CA GLU A 372 16.75 -13.06 -12.32
C GLU A 372 15.87 -11.86 -12.66
N GLY A 373 15.62 -10.97 -11.70
CA GLY A 373 14.76 -9.81 -11.86
C GLY A 373 15.44 -8.65 -12.58
N LEU A 374 16.51 -8.09 -12.00
CA LEU A 374 17.18 -6.90 -12.56
C LEU A 374 17.60 -7.02 -14.02
N PRO A 375 18.06 -8.18 -14.55
CA PRO A 375 18.39 -8.29 -15.97
C PRO A 375 17.26 -7.98 -16.95
N VAL A 376 16.01 -8.08 -16.51
CA VAL A 376 14.80 -7.88 -17.36
C VAL A 376 13.85 -6.81 -16.82
N VAL A 377 14.28 -6.06 -15.81
CA VAL A 377 13.46 -5.01 -15.19
C VAL A 377 13.14 -3.88 -16.18
N ALA A 378 11.94 -3.34 -16.08
CA ALA A 378 11.62 -2.07 -16.73
C ALA A 378 12.22 -0.93 -15.89
N ASP A 379 13.19 -0.23 -16.47
CA ASP A 379 13.83 0.93 -15.82
C ASP A 379 12.98 2.18 -16.06
N PRO A 380 12.44 2.81 -15.00
CA PRO A 380 11.67 4.04 -15.12
C PRO A 380 12.55 5.29 -15.38
N GLY A 381 13.86 5.19 -15.23
CA GLY A 381 14.81 6.28 -15.44
C GLY A 381 14.88 7.33 -14.33
N ILE A 382 13.90 7.38 -13.44
CA ILE A 382 13.86 8.32 -12.28
C ILE A 382 14.19 7.65 -10.95
N LEU A 383 14.02 6.34 -10.87
CA LEU A 383 14.41 5.48 -9.76
C LEU A 383 15.35 4.41 -10.31
N SER A 384 16.53 4.27 -9.72
CA SER A 384 17.43 3.18 -10.09
C SER A 384 16.87 1.86 -9.55
N PRO A 385 16.53 0.86 -10.41
CA PRO A 385 16.08 -0.43 -9.93
C PRO A 385 17.11 -1.12 -9.03
N GLN A 386 18.40 -0.96 -9.34
CA GLN A 386 19.49 -1.48 -8.52
C GLN A 386 19.50 -0.85 -7.12
N ALA A 387 19.45 0.50 -7.04
CA ALA A 387 19.46 1.20 -5.74
C ALA A 387 18.21 0.86 -4.91
N PHE A 388 17.05 0.70 -5.57
CA PHE A 388 15.83 0.29 -4.91
C PHE A 388 15.96 -1.11 -4.29
N VAL A 389 16.51 -2.08 -5.05
CA VAL A 389 16.77 -3.43 -4.53
C VAL A 389 17.81 -3.41 -3.42
N ASP A 390 18.89 -2.62 -3.55
CA ASP A 390 19.91 -2.49 -2.51
C ASP A 390 19.31 -1.98 -1.18
N GLU A 391 18.42 -0.99 -1.23
CA GLU A 391 17.72 -0.47 -0.04
C GLU A 391 16.81 -1.53 0.58
N LEU A 392 16.08 -2.31 -0.24
CA LEU A 392 15.26 -3.41 0.28
C LEU A 392 16.07 -4.41 1.11
N PHE A 393 17.24 -4.81 0.60
CA PHE A 393 18.08 -5.80 1.27
C PHE A 393 18.92 -5.24 2.42
N ASN A 394 19.21 -3.95 2.44
CA ASN A 394 19.97 -3.31 3.51
C ASN A 394 19.09 -2.82 4.65
N ASP A 395 17.92 -2.30 4.36
CA ASP A 395 17.09 -1.57 5.33
C ASP A 395 15.76 -2.27 5.65
N ARG A 396 15.00 -2.72 4.61
CA ARG A 396 13.64 -3.23 4.81
C ARG A 396 13.60 -4.71 5.19
N PHE A 397 14.18 -5.57 4.37
CA PHE A 397 14.07 -7.03 4.54
C PHE A 397 14.68 -7.56 5.84
N PRO A 398 15.81 -7.03 6.34
CA PRO A 398 16.34 -7.47 7.63
C PRO A 398 15.64 -6.85 8.84
N ASN A 399 14.71 -5.93 8.67
CA ASN A 399 14.07 -5.18 9.77
C ASN A 399 12.97 -6.00 10.44
N GLU A 400 13.27 -6.73 11.51
CA GLU A 400 12.33 -7.56 12.28
C GLU A 400 11.25 -6.70 13.00
N TYR A 401 11.52 -5.43 13.26
CA TYR A 401 10.59 -4.52 13.94
C TYR A 401 9.37 -4.13 13.08
N LEU A 402 9.40 -4.40 11.78
CA LEU A 402 8.25 -4.23 10.89
C LEU A 402 7.18 -5.31 11.11
N GLY A 403 7.54 -6.45 11.69
CA GLY A 403 6.59 -7.49 12.06
C GLY A 403 5.90 -8.18 10.89
N ASP A 404 6.49 -8.19 9.69
CA ASP A 404 5.93 -8.87 8.54
C ASP A 404 6.02 -10.39 8.69
N THR A 405 4.86 -11.08 8.63
CA THR A 405 4.82 -12.54 8.76
C THR A 405 4.82 -13.22 7.39
N ASN A 406 5.47 -14.38 7.31
CA ASN A 406 5.47 -15.21 6.10
C ASN A 406 4.04 -15.63 5.70
N LEU A 407 3.16 -15.88 6.67
CA LEU A 407 1.75 -16.23 6.41
C LEU A 407 1.00 -15.06 5.74
N ARG A 408 1.25 -13.80 6.15
CA ARG A 408 0.68 -12.62 5.49
C ARG A 408 1.16 -12.48 4.04
N LEU A 409 2.44 -12.80 3.79
CA LEU A 409 3.01 -12.76 2.44
C LEU A 409 2.48 -13.90 1.53
N ALA A 410 1.88 -14.93 2.12
CA ALA A 410 1.25 -16.04 1.41
C ALA A 410 -0.26 -15.80 1.09
N VAL A 411 -0.83 -14.64 1.47
CA VAL A 411 -2.21 -14.28 1.10
C VAL A 411 -2.30 -13.99 -0.40
N ASP A 412 -3.36 -14.48 -1.06
CA ASP A 412 -3.73 -14.21 -2.46
C ASP A 412 -2.59 -14.46 -3.48
N VAL A 413 -1.66 -15.37 -3.20
CA VAL A 413 -0.53 -15.64 -4.10
C VAL A 413 -1.01 -16.10 -5.48
N SER A 414 -2.08 -16.89 -5.57
CA SER A 414 -2.65 -17.32 -6.86
C SER A 414 -3.04 -16.14 -7.76
N GLN A 415 -3.48 -15.04 -7.18
CA GLN A 415 -3.87 -13.84 -7.92
C GLN A 415 -2.65 -13.03 -8.39
N MET A 416 -1.46 -13.33 -7.87
CA MET A 416 -0.25 -12.54 -8.05
C MET A 416 0.84 -13.24 -8.87
N VAL A 417 0.83 -14.58 -8.98
CA VAL A 417 1.91 -15.32 -9.65
C VAL A 417 2.10 -14.92 -11.12
N GLY A 418 1.05 -14.53 -11.82
CA GLY A 418 1.12 -14.04 -13.19
C GLY A 418 1.96 -12.77 -13.29
N ILE A 419 1.63 -11.75 -12.49
CA ILE A 419 2.33 -10.46 -12.54
C ILE A 419 3.71 -10.54 -11.88
N ARG A 420 3.88 -11.34 -10.81
CA ARG A 420 5.13 -11.40 -10.04
C ARG A 420 6.16 -12.38 -10.60
N PHE A 421 5.73 -13.44 -11.29
CA PHE A 421 6.62 -14.43 -11.88
C PHE A 421 6.46 -14.52 -13.40
N GLY A 422 5.22 -14.60 -13.88
CA GLY A 422 4.92 -14.77 -15.29
C GLY A 422 5.45 -13.64 -16.16
N GLU A 423 5.40 -12.39 -15.71
CA GLU A 423 5.96 -11.25 -16.45
C GLU A 423 7.49 -11.37 -16.61
N THR A 424 8.20 -11.78 -15.57
CA THR A 424 9.65 -12.03 -15.65
C THR A 424 9.94 -13.21 -16.58
N VAL A 425 9.19 -14.31 -16.49
CA VAL A 425 9.33 -15.46 -17.40
C VAL A 425 9.12 -15.04 -18.85
N LYS A 426 8.07 -14.27 -19.15
CA LYS A 426 7.81 -13.70 -20.50
C LYS A 426 8.95 -12.81 -20.98
N ALA A 427 9.48 -11.98 -20.10
CA ALA A 427 10.60 -11.10 -20.43
C ALA A 427 11.87 -11.92 -20.80
N TYR A 428 12.12 -13.03 -20.10
CA TYR A 428 13.20 -13.95 -20.43
C TYR A 428 12.98 -14.64 -21.79
N VAL A 429 11.77 -15.15 -22.04
CA VAL A 429 11.41 -15.73 -23.35
C VAL A 429 11.62 -14.72 -24.46
N LYS A 430 11.15 -13.47 -24.28
CA LYS A 430 11.33 -12.40 -25.25
C LYS A 430 12.80 -12.05 -25.51
N ARG A 431 13.61 -12.00 -24.46
CA ARG A 431 15.01 -11.54 -24.55
C ARG A 431 15.98 -12.64 -24.93
N PHE A 432 15.74 -13.89 -24.49
CA PHE A 432 16.69 -14.99 -24.58
C PHE A 432 16.14 -16.21 -25.32
N GLY A 433 14.90 -16.18 -25.83
CA GLY A 433 14.23 -17.27 -26.54
C GLY A 433 13.53 -18.28 -25.59
N ASN A 434 13.96 -18.41 -24.35
CA ASN A 434 13.35 -19.24 -23.32
C ASN A 434 13.74 -18.73 -21.92
N ALA A 435 13.12 -19.29 -20.88
CA ALA A 435 13.34 -18.93 -19.48
C ALA A 435 14.15 -19.99 -18.70
N SER A 436 14.78 -20.95 -19.37
CA SER A 436 15.48 -22.10 -18.72
C SER A 436 16.62 -21.71 -17.78
N LYS A 437 17.17 -20.48 -17.95
CA LYS A 437 18.20 -19.91 -17.06
C LYS A 437 17.69 -19.54 -15.68
N LEU A 438 16.37 -19.33 -15.52
CA LEU A 438 15.77 -19.05 -14.22
C LEU A 438 15.89 -20.25 -13.30
N THR A 439 16.18 -20.01 -12.03
CA THR A 439 16.29 -21.03 -10.97
C THR A 439 15.49 -20.64 -9.73
N ALA A 440 15.66 -19.42 -9.21
CA ALA A 440 15.02 -18.97 -7.98
C ALA A 440 13.51 -18.73 -8.16
N ILE A 441 13.08 -18.17 -9.28
CA ILE A 441 11.65 -18.03 -9.60
C ILE A 441 10.98 -19.41 -9.77
N PRO A 442 11.51 -20.37 -10.58
CA PRO A 442 11.01 -21.75 -10.60
C PRO A 442 10.98 -22.42 -9.21
N LEU A 443 12.00 -22.19 -8.38
CA LEU A 443 12.06 -22.70 -7.01
C LEU A 443 10.95 -22.10 -6.13
N GLY A 444 10.68 -20.80 -6.27
CA GLY A 444 9.57 -20.12 -5.59
C GLY A 444 8.20 -20.64 -6.02
N ILE A 445 8.00 -20.92 -7.31
CA ILE A 445 6.76 -21.53 -7.82
C ILE A 445 6.58 -22.95 -7.26
N ALA A 446 7.65 -23.78 -7.29
CA ALA A 446 7.62 -25.11 -6.69
C ALA A 446 7.34 -25.03 -5.19
N GLY A 447 7.94 -24.07 -4.48
CA GLY A 447 7.72 -23.81 -3.06
C GLY A 447 6.30 -23.38 -2.73
N TRP A 448 5.70 -22.51 -3.54
CA TRP A 448 4.27 -22.15 -3.39
C TRP A 448 3.34 -23.35 -3.57
N LEU A 449 3.57 -24.18 -4.59
CA LEU A 449 2.79 -25.41 -4.79
C LEU A 449 3.03 -26.44 -3.67
N ARG A 450 4.26 -26.50 -3.12
CA ARG A 450 4.57 -27.31 -1.93
C ARG A 450 3.84 -26.80 -0.68
N TYR A 451 3.74 -25.47 -0.52
CA TYR A 451 2.96 -24.82 0.54
C TYR A 451 1.49 -25.24 0.50
N MET A 452 0.89 -25.37 -0.70
CA MET A 452 -0.51 -25.76 -0.87
C MET A 452 -0.86 -27.15 -0.30
N LEU A 453 0.14 -28.00 -0.01
CA LEU A 453 -0.08 -29.30 0.64
C LEU A 453 -0.40 -29.16 2.15
N ALA A 454 -0.31 -27.95 2.71
CA ALA A 454 -0.61 -27.62 4.10
C ALA A 454 0.14 -28.48 5.15
N VAL A 455 1.37 -28.90 4.81
CA VAL A 455 2.26 -29.69 5.66
C VAL A 455 3.65 -29.04 5.65
N ASP A 456 4.22 -28.76 6.81
CA ASP A 456 5.54 -28.16 6.94
C ASP A 456 6.70 -29.14 6.59
N ASP A 457 7.93 -28.65 6.61
CA ASP A 457 9.12 -29.45 6.29
C ASP A 457 9.45 -30.51 7.37
N ALA A 458 8.83 -30.41 8.55
CA ALA A 458 8.93 -31.42 9.63
C ALA A 458 7.80 -32.47 9.59
N GLY A 459 6.75 -32.24 8.78
CA GLY A 459 5.59 -33.12 8.64
C GLY A 459 4.37 -32.70 9.46
N ASN A 460 4.36 -31.50 10.07
CA ASN A 460 3.23 -30.96 10.81
C ASN A 460 2.24 -30.25 9.87
N LYS A 461 0.95 -30.33 10.18
CA LYS A 461 -0.08 -29.59 9.43
C LYS A 461 -0.16 -28.14 9.88
N TYR A 462 -0.49 -27.26 8.95
CA TYR A 462 -0.80 -25.85 9.20
C TYR A 462 -2.00 -25.40 8.37
N GLU A 463 -2.56 -24.25 8.70
CA GLU A 463 -3.65 -23.62 7.94
C GLU A 463 -3.07 -22.71 6.85
N LEU A 464 -3.64 -22.78 5.65
CA LEU A 464 -3.27 -21.90 4.54
C LEU A 464 -3.76 -20.48 4.80
N ALA A 465 -2.99 -19.50 4.34
CA ALA A 465 -3.47 -18.13 4.23
C ALA A 465 -4.67 -18.06 3.26
N PRO A 466 -5.58 -17.07 3.42
CA PRO A 466 -6.69 -16.89 2.49
C PRO A 466 -6.21 -16.69 1.05
N ASP A 467 -6.79 -17.46 0.12
CA ASP A 467 -6.56 -17.35 -1.31
C ASP A 467 -7.76 -17.92 -2.06
N PRO A 468 -8.31 -17.24 -3.08
CA PRO A 468 -9.49 -17.69 -3.82
C PRO A 468 -9.34 -19.06 -4.49
N MET A 469 -8.11 -19.49 -4.78
CA MET A 469 -7.83 -20.78 -5.45
C MET A 469 -7.45 -21.92 -4.48
N ASN A 470 -7.47 -21.69 -3.16
CA ASN A 470 -7.07 -22.72 -2.20
C ASN A 470 -7.80 -24.06 -2.43
N GLU A 471 -9.12 -24.04 -2.51
CA GLU A 471 -9.93 -25.26 -2.68
C GLU A 471 -9.60 -25.98 -4.00
N GLU A 472 -9.51 -25.24 -5.10
CA GLU A 472 -9.21 -25.79 -6.43
C GLU A 472 -7.81 -26.42 -6.46
N LEU A 473 -6.80 -25.69 -5.97
CA LEU A 473 -5.41 -26.16 -5.97
C LEU A 473 -5.22 -27.36 -5.03
N GLN A 474 -5.84 -27.34 -3.83
CA GLN A 474 -5.78 -28.49 -2.92
C GLN A 474 -6.46 -29.72 -3.50
N GLU A 475 -7.60 -29.56 -4.22
CA GLU A 475 -8.27 -30.69 -4.89
C GLU A 475 -7.38 -31.29 -5.99
N GLN A 476 -6.67 -30.45 -6.77
CA GLN A 476 -5.72 -30.93 -7.79
C GLN A 476 -4.51 -31.66 -7.18
N LEU A 477 -4.08 -31.27 -6.00
CA LEU A 477 -2.90 -31.82 -5.32
C LEU A 477 -3.21 -32.91 -4.29
N LYS A 478 -4.48 -33.25 -4.06
CA LYS A 478 -4.96 -34.11 -2.95
C LYS A 478 -4.32 -35.49 -2.86
N ASP A 479 -3.91 -36.06 -4.01
CA ASP A 479 -3.30 -37.40 -4.07
C ASP A 479 -1.80 -37.39 -3.79
N ILE A 480 -1.19 -36.21 -3.67
CA ILE A 480 0.22 -36.06 -3.38
C ILE A 480 0.47 -36.18 -1.88
N VAL A 481 1.34 -37.09 -1.51
CA VAL A 481 1.69 -37.37 -0.11
C VAL A 481 3.17 -37.07 0.14
N THR A 482 3.43 -36.15 1.06
CA THR A 482 4.81 -35.85 1.52
C THR A 482 5.47 -37.12 2.09
N GLY A 483 6.72 -37.37 1.72
CA GLY A 483 7.42 -38.61 2.04
C GLY A 483 7.20 -39.75 1.05
N LYS A 484 6.33 -39.55 0.04
CA LYS A 484 6.02 -40.51 -1.03
C LYS A 484 6.08 -39.85 -2.40
N PRO A 485 7.26 -39.50 -2.91
CA PRO A 485 7.40 -38.78 -4.18
C PRO A 485 6.81 -39.51 -5.39
N GLU A 486 6.63 -40.83 -5.30
CA GLU A 486 5.95 -41.66 -6.32
C GLU A 486 4.45 -41.34 -6.47
N THR A 487 3.85 -40.65 -5.51
CA THR A 487 2.45 -40.17 -5.61
C THR A 487 2.29 -38.98 -6.53
N PHE A 488 3.38 -38.22 -6.75
CA PHE A 488 3.43 -37.15 -7.73
C PHE A 488 3.67 -37.70 -9.13
N LYS A 489 2.78 -37.40 -10.06
CA LYS A 489 2.84 -37.81 -11.47
C LYS A 489 2.78 -36.60 -12.39
N ASP A 490 1.59 -36.12 -12.71
CA ASP A 490 1.31 -35.04 -13.65
C ASP A 490 0.36 -33.96 -13.08
N GLN A 491 0.11 -34.00 -11.77
CA GLN A 491 -0.85 -33.12 -11.11
C GLN A 491 -0.51 -31.62 -11.29
N LEU A 492 0.77 -31.24 -11.47
CA LEU A 492 1.16 -29.86 -11.69
C LEU A 492 0.94 -29.39 -13.13
N LYS A 493 0.83 -30.32 -14.11
CA LYS A 493 0.75 -29.97 -15.51
C LYS A 493 -0.41 -29.02 -15.87
N PRO A 494 -1.65 -29.23 -15.39
CA PRO A 494 -2.74 -28.29 -15.64
C PRO A 494 -2.48 -26.90 -15.03
N ILE A 495 -1.82 -26.86 -13.85
CA ILE A 495 -1.51 -25.61 -13.15
C ILE A 495 -0.43 -24.83 -13.92
N LEU A 496 0.70 -25.48 -14.23
CA LEU A 496 1.86 -24.85 -14.84
C LEU A 496 1.64 -24.47 -16.33
N SER A 497 0.68 -25.13 -17.00
CA SER A 497 0.25 -24.75 -18.37
C SER A 497 -0.83 -23.66 -18.39
N ASN A 498 -1.33 -23.21 -17.24
CA ASN A 498 -2.43 -22.26 -17.16
C ASN A 498 -1.96 -20.84 -17.49
N GLU A 499 -2.16 -20.43 -18.75
CA GLU A 499 -1.79 -19.11 -19.25
C GLU A 499 -2.61 -17.96 -18.60
N ARG A 500 -3.76 -18.25 -17.97
CA ARG A 500 -4.50 -17.23 -17.21
C ARG A 500 -3.86 -16.98 -15.84
N LEU A 501 -3.31 -18.03 -15.24
CA LEU A 501 -2.66 -17.96 -13.94
C LEU A 501 -1.28 -17.32 -14.02
N PHE A 502 -0.42 -17.79 -14.95
CA PHE A 502 0.97 -17.33 -15.07
C PHE A 502 1.21 -16.35 -16.23
N PHE A 503 0.18 -15.95 -16.97
CA PHE A 503 0.28 -15.12 -18.17
C PHE A 503 1.13 -15.75 -19.30
N THR A 504 1.54 -16.98 -19.12
CA THR A 504 2.30 -17.81 -20.07
C THR A 504 2.19 -19.29 -19.69
N ASP A 505 2.41 -20.18 -20.63
CA ASP A 505 2.60 -21.61 -20.38
C ASP A 505 4.06 -21.86 -19.97
N LEU A 506 4.26 -22.31 -18.71
CA LEU A 506 5.60 -22.47 -18.15
C LEU A 506 6.40 -23.62 -18.79
N TYR A 507 5.74 -24.62 -19.42
CA TYR A 507 6.45 -25.64 -20.19
C TYR A 507 6.96 -25.07 -21.52
N LYS A 508 6.11 -24.32 -22.25
CA LYS A 508 6.55 -23.61 -23.47
C LYS A 508 7.65 -22.60 -23.19
N ALA A 509 7.64 -21.99 -22.01
CA ALA A 509 8.69 -21.08 -21.56
C ALA A 509 10.00 -21.79 -21.19
N GLY A 510 10.00 -23.12 -21.01
CA GLY A 510 11.18 -23.93 -20.72
C GLY A 510 11.52 -24.06 -19.24
N VAL A 511 10.55 -23.81 -18.33
CA VAL A 511 10.75 -23.96 -16.88
C VAL A 511 9.81 -24.97 -16.21
N GLY A 512 8.77 -25.44 -16.88
CA GLY A 512 7.76 -26.33 -16.31
C GLY A 512 8.35 -27.63 -15.73
N GLU A 513 9.16 -28.36 -16.51
CA GLU A 513 9.83 -29.59 -16.03
C GLU A 513 10.80 -29.33 -14.88
N LYS A 514 11.49 -28.17 -14.89
CA LYS A 514 12.38 -27.76 -13.80
C LYS A 514 11.58 -27.57 -12.49
N ILE A 515 10.41 -26.94 -12.57
CA ILE A 515 9.52 -26.73 -11.42
C ILE A 515 9.02 -28.09 -10.90
N GLU A 516 8.60 -29.00 -11.76
CA GLU A 516 8.17 -30.36 -11.35
C GLU A 516 9.29 -31.13 -10.63
N ASN A 517 10.53 -31.04 -11.14
CA ASN A 517 11.69 -31.68 -10.52
C ASN A 517 11.97 -31.12 -9.13
N MET A 518 11.96 -29.78 -8.97
CA MET A 518 12.11 -29.12 -7.69
C MET A 518 11.00 -29.50 -6.71
N PHE A 519 9.75 -29.51 -7.18
CA PHE A 519 8.59 -29.92 -6.37
C PHE A 519 8.73 -31.38 -5.90
N ARG A 520 9.11 -32.30 -6.81
CA ARG A 520 9.34 -33.71 -6.48
C ARG A 520 10.41 -33.90 -5.40
N GLU A 521 11.48 -33.11 -5.47
CA GLU A 521 12.51 -33.10 -4.44
C GLU A 521 11.95 -32.59 -3.10
N MET A 522 11.16 -31.52 -3.10
CA MET A 522 10.56 -30.92 -1.89
C MET A 522 9.55 -31.83 -1.17
N ILE A 523 8.93 -32.77 -1.85
CA ILE A 523 7.97 -33.71 -1.24
C ILE A 523 8.61 -35.02 -0.78
N ALA A 524 9.92 -35.19 -0.90
CA ALA A 524 10.61 -36.44 -0.59
C ALA A 524 10.54 -36.86 0.89
N GLY A 525 10.24 -35.94 1.81
CA GLY A 525 10.08 -36.24 3.24
C GLY A 525 10.52 -35.09 4.14
N PRO A 526 10.61 -35.33 5.45
CA PRO A 526 11.06 -34.30 6.39
C PRO A 526 12.47 -33.77 6.04
N GLY A 527 12.64 -32.43 6.07
CA GLY A 527 13.90 -31.77 5.72
C GLY A 527 14.14 -31.63 4.21
N ALA A 528 13.26 -32.18 3.36
CA ALA A 528 13.45 -32.19 1.92
C ALA A 528 13.33 -30.80 1.29
N VAL A 529 12.47 -29.93 1.83
CA VAL A 529 12.33 -28.55 1.33
C VAL A 529 13.62 -27.78 1.57
N ARG A 530 14.16 -27.86 2.79
CA ARG A 530 15.42 -27.22 3.16
C ARG A 530 16.58 -27.72 2.29
N ALA A 531 16.69 -29.04 2.09
CA ALA A 531 17.71 -29.64 1.26
C ALA A 531 17.59 -29.22 -0.22
N THR A 532 16.36 -29.12 -0.76
CA THR A 532 16.11 -28.68 -2.12
C THR A 532 16.51 -27.21 -2.30
N ILE A 533 16.11 -26.32 -1.39
CA ILE A 533 16.52 -24.91 -1.45
C ILE A 533 18.05 -24.83 -1.46
N HIS A 534 18.72 -25.45 -0.49
CA HIS A 534 20.19 -25.47 -0.39
C HIS A 534 20.85 -25.89 -1.71
N LYS A 535 20.39 -26.98 -2.30
CA LYS A 535 20.90 -27.50 -3.57
C LYS A 535 20.87 -26.45 -4.69
N TYR A 536 19.73 -25.75 -4.85
CA TYR A 536 19.54 -24.86 -5.99
C TYR A 536 20.09 -23.44 -5.79
N VAL A 537 20.32 -23.01 -4.54
CA VAL A 537 20.93 -21.71 -4.25
C VAL A 537 22.45 -21.76 -4.10
N THR A 538 23.03 -22.99 -4.06
CA THR A 538 24.49 -23.21 -3.98
C THR A 538 25.09 -23.79 -5.24
N ALA A 539 24.26 -24.24 -6.21
CA ALA A 539 24.68 -24.71 -7.53
C ALA A 539 25.04 -23.52 -8.44
#